data_3505aa50390998bbe693bf830c304912
#
_entry.id   3505aa50390998bbe693bf830c304912
#
_cell.length_a   1.000
_cell.length_b   1.000
_cell.length_c   1.000
_cell.angle_alpha   90.00
_cell.angle_beta   90.00
_cell.angle_gamma   90.00
#
_symmetry.space_group_name_H-M   'P 1'
#
loop_
_entity.id
_entity.type
_entity.pdbx_description
1 polymer ?
#
loop_
_entity_poly.entity_id
_entity_poly.type
_entity_poly.pdbx_seq_one_letter_code
_entity_poly.pdbx_strand_id
1 'polypeptide(L)'
;MLLSARGVARRFGSRVALEPTDVSLAGGEVVALVGPNGAGKSTLLAILAGSLEPSEGIVERPARVGWVPQRAAHYGRLTALENLRLFAALERVPPTRADELAADFELPADTRASSLSVGNRQRLDVALALLAAPQVLLLDEPTSSLDPAQRERVWHIARAVAESGGAVLVATHHWEELEGLADRTLELVDGRLT
;
A
#
# COMPACT_ATOMS: atom_id res chain seq x y z
N MET A 1 1.00 -5.64 18.08
CA MET A 1 -0.04 -5.27 17.10
C MET A 1 0.18 -3.83 16.72
N LEU A 2 0.30 -3.55 15.42
CA LEU A 2 0.53 -2.20 14.89
C LEU A 2 -0.75 -1.58 14.34
N LEU A 3 -1.66 -2.38 13.78
CA LEU A 3 -2.94 -1.95 13.27
C LEU A 3 -4.02 -2.94 13.68
N SER A 4 -5.21 -2.44 14.05
CA SER A 4 -6.38 -3.25 14.40
C SER A 4 -7.63 -2.59 13.85
N ALA A 5 -8.43 -3.34 13.10
CA ALA A 5 -9.76 -2.98 12.66
C ALA A 5 -10.76 -3.96 13.25
N ARG A 6 -11.85 -3.47 13.84
CA ARG A 6 -12.88 -4.28 14.49
C ARG A 6 -14.26 -3.93 13.96
N GLY A 7 -14.95 -4.91 13.41
CA GLY A 7 -16.29 -4.81 12.86
C GLY A 7 -16.39 -3.77 11.73
N VAL A 8 -15.29 -3.52 11.00
CA VAL A 8 -15.30 -2.50 9.94
C VAL A 8 -16.15 -2.95 8.76
N ALA A 9 -17.09 -2.12 8.36
CA ALA A 9 -17.96 -2.35 7.22
C ALA A 9 -18.03 -1.13 6.32
N ARG A 10 -18.38 -1.31 5.05
CA ARG A 10 -18.59 -0.20 4.13
C ARG A 10 -19.75 -0.42 3.18
N ARG A 11 -20.66 0.57 3.15
CA ARG A 11 -21.78 0.65 2.23
C ARG A 11 -21.66 1.88 1.34
N PHE A 12 -22.00 1.73 0.08
CA PHE A 12 -22.13 2.82 -0.88
C PHE A 12 -23.59 2.83 -1.38
N GLY A 13 -24.43 3.68 -0.78
CA GLY A 13 -25.86 3.62 -0.98
C GLY A 13 -26.43 2.26 -0.52
N SER A 14 -27.10 1.54 -1.43
CA SER A 14 -27.65 0.20 -1.18
C SER A 14 -26.61 -0.93 -1.33
N ARG A 15 -25.44 -0.65 -1.95
CA ARG A 15 -24.42 -1.67 -2.19
C ARG A 15 -23.54 -1.85 -0.96
N VAL A 16 -23.46 -3.06 -0.46
CA VAL A 16 -22.47 -3.46 0.55
C VAL A 16 -21.16 -3.79 -0.19
N ALA A 17 -20.10 -3.06 0.13
CA ALA A 17 -18.76 -3.29 -0.43
C ALA A 17 -17.86 -4.06 0.54
N LEU A 18 -18.14 -3.98 1.83
CA LEU A 18 -17.46 -4.73 2.89
C LEU A 18 -18.47 -5.01 4.01
N GLU A 19 -18.65 -6.26 4.34
CA GLU A 19 -19.41 -6.72 5.52
C GLU A 19 -18.56 -6.52 6.78
N PRO A 20 -19.17 -6.52 7.99
CA PRO A 20 -18.42 -6.37 9.23
C PRO A 20 -17.25 -7.35 9.32
N THR A 21 -16.04 -6.81 9.43
CA THR A 21 -14.79 -7.56 9.27
C THR A 21 -13.77 -7.11 10.31
N ASP A 22 -13.03 -8.08 10.87
CA ASP A 22 -11.93 -7.85 11.79
C ASP A 22 -10.60 -8.13 11.09
N VAL A 23 -9.65 -7.19 11.18
CA VAL A 23 -8.29 -7.34 10.65
C VAL A 23 -7.30 -6.81 11.65
N SER A 24 -6.20 -7.54 11.86
CA SER A 24 -5.10 -7.07 12.68
C SER A 24 -3.77 -7.30 11.99
N LEU A 25 -2.82 -6.38 12.17
CA LEU A 25 -1.46 -6.49 11.66
C LEU A 25 -0.48 -6.39 12.83
N ALA A 26 0.39 -7.38 12.96
CA ALA A 26 1.48 -7.39 13.92
C ALA A 26 2.79 -6.88 13.28
N GLY A 27 3.74 -6.40 14.09
CA GLY A 27 5.08 -6.08 13.59
C GLY A 27 5.81 -7.36 13.18
N GLY A 28 6.57 -7.27 12.11
CA GLY A 28 7.36 -8.38 11.58
C GLY A 28 6.62 -9.25 10.56
N GLU A 29 5.36 -8.94 10.21
CA GLU A 29 4.61 -9.81 9.30
C GLU A 29 4.30 -9.16 7.94
N VAL A 30 4.28 -9.98 6.91
CA VAL A 30 3.69 -9.72 5.60
C VAL A 30 2.41 -10.52 5.48
N VAL A 31 1.28 -9.85 5.31
CA VAL A 31 -0.05 -10.45 5.18
C VAL A 31 -0.54 -10.32 3.75
N ALA A 32 -0.95 -11.43 3.15
CA ALA A 32 -1.63 -11.43 1.86
C ALA A 32 -3.14 -11.24 2.06
N LEU A 33 -3.76 -10.32 1.32
CA LEU A 33 -5.21 -10.20 1.18
C LEU A 33 -5.59 -10.62 -0.23
N VAL A 34 -6.13 -11.81 -0.36
CA VAL A 34 -6.48 -12.40 -1.65
C VAL A 34 -7.98 -12.39 -1.89
N GLY A 35 -8.39 -12.45 -3.14
CA GLY A 35 -9.80 -12.53 -3.52
C GLY A 35 -10.05 -11.96 -4.92
N PRO A 36 -11.20 -12.24 -5.51
CA PRO A 36 -11.53 -11.81 -6.86
C PRO A 36 -11.64 -10.28 -6.98
N ASN A 37 -11.66 -9.80 -8.22
CA ASN A 37 -11.92 -8.38 -8.48
C ASN A 37 -13.32 -8.01 -8.00
N GLY A 38 -13.43 -6.87 -7.31
CA GLY A 38 -14.69 -6.41 -6.74
C GLY A 38 -15.03 -7.00 -5.36
N ALA A 39 -14.21 -7.89 -4.79
CA ALA A 39 -14.44 -8.49 -3.46
C ALA A 39 -14.39 -7.49 -2.29
N GLY A 40 -13.86 -6.28 -2.50
CA GLY A 40 -13.77 -5.27 -1.44
C GLY A 40 -12.35 -5.00 -0.94
N LYS A 41 -11.30 -5.63 -1.52
CA LYS A 41 -9.89 -5.48 -1.10
C LYS A 41 -9.45 -4.02 -1.03
N SER A 42 -9.59 -3.26 -2.12
CA SER A 42 -9.22 -1.82 -2.16
C SER A 42 -10.04 -0.99 -1.18
N THR A 43 -11.31 -1.37 -0.93
CA THR A 43 -12.17 -0.71 0.06
C THR A 43 -11.62 -0.92 1.47
N LEU A 44 -11.25 -2.15 1.81
CA LEU A 44 -10.63 -2.48 3.10
C LEU A 44 -9.31 -1.72 3.25
N LEU A 45 -8.40 -1.77 2.26
CA LEU A 45 -7.13 -1.04 2.34
C LEU A 45 -7.34 0.47 2.53
N ALA A 46 -8.29 1.08 1.81
CA ALA A 46 -8.60 2.50 1.94
C ALA A 46 -9.11 2.87 3.36
N ILE A 47 -9.90 1.98 3.98
CA ILE A 47 -10.33 2.13 5.37
C ILE A 47 -9.15 2.02 6.32
N LEU A 48 -8.31 1.01 6.17
CA LEU A 48 -7.12 0.80 7.01
C LEU A 48 -6.12 1.96 6.87
N ALA A 49 -5.95 2.51 5.67
CA ALA A 49 -5.14 3.70 5.40
C ALA A 49 -5.73 4.99 6.01
N GLY A 50 -7.03 5.02 6.31
CA GLY A 50 -7.74 6.21 6.77
C GLY A 50 -8.13 7.17 5.64
N SER A 51 -8.04 6.74 4.42
CA SER A 51 -8.51 7.50 3.24
C SER A 51 -10.02 7.37 3.02
N LEU A 52 -10.63 6.36 3.61
CA LEU A 52 -12.07 6.10 3.57
C LEU A 52 -12.57 5.80 4.98
N GLU A 53 -13.59 6.55 5.43
CA GLU A 53 -14.24 6.26 6.70
C GLU A 53 -15.10 4.99 6.58
N PRO A 54 -15.04 4.06 7.54
CA PRO A 54 -15.96 2.92 7.58
C PRO A 54 -17.39 3.39 7.85
N SER A 55 -18.38 2.63 7.39
CA SER A 55 -19.79 2.87 7.74
C SER A 55 -20.11 2.38 9.16
N GLU A 56 -19.39 1.36 9.61
CA GLU A 56 -19.51 0.73 10.93
C GLU A 56 -18.11 0.26 11.38
N GLY A 57 -17.92 0.06 12.68
CA GLY A 57 -16.67 -0.42 13.25
C GLY A 57 -15.63 0.69 13.49
N ILE A 58 -14.47 0.29 13.95
CA ILE A 58 -13.37 1.18 14.33
C ILE A 58 -12.04 0.65 13.80
N VAL A 59 -11.12 1.59 13.51
CA VAL A 59 -9.72 1.28 13.14
C VAL A 59 -8.78 1.98 14.11
N GLU A 60 -7.93 1.20 14.75
CA GLU A 60 -6.78 1.68 15.51
C GLU A 60 -5.54 1.48 14.64
N ARG A 61 -4.85 2.57 14.29
CA ARG A 61 -3.69 2.56 13.39
C ARG A 61 -2.57 3.42 13.94
N PRO A 62 -1.29 3.16 13.56
CA PRO A 62 -0.19 4.03 13.92
C PRO A 62 -0.34 5.39 13.23
N ALA A 63 0.41 6.38 13.72
CA ALA A 63 0.39 7.72 13.15
C ALA A 63 0.85 7.76 11.67
N ARG A 64 1.65 6.79 11.26
CA ARG A 64 2.23 6.72 9.90
C ARG A 64 1.89 5.38 9.25
N VAL A 65 1.02 5.45 8.26
CA VAL A 65 0.64 4.34 7.38
C VAL A 65 1.03 4.73 5.96
N GLY A 66 1.90 3.95 5.34
CA GLY A 66 2.19 4.06 3.92
C GLY A 66 1.13 3.33 3.12
N TRP A 67 0.65 3.94 2.04
CA TRP A 67 -0.34 3.31 1.18
C TRP A 67 -0.04 3.55 -0.29
N VAL A 68 0.07 2.45 -1.03
CA VAL A 68 0.15 2.42 -2.49
C VAL A 68 -1.21 1.99 -3.03
N PRO A 69 -2.07 2.92 -3.46
CA PRO A 69 -3.37 2.59 -4.03
C PRO A 69 -3.22 2.02 -5.45
N GLN A 70 -4.24 1.30 -5.92
CA GLN A 70 -4.29 0.78 -7.29
C GLN A 70 -4.21 1.89 -8.35
N ARG A 71 -4.73 3.09 -8.04
CA ARG A 71 -4.56 4.28 -8.88
C ARG A 71 -3.39 5.10 -8.41
N ALA A 72 -2.57 5.58 -9.35
CA ALA A 72 -1.40 6.39 -9.06
C ALA A 72 -1.69 7.53 -8.06
N ALA A 73 -0.85 7.64 -7.03
CA ALA A 73 -0.94 8.68 -6.01
C ALA A 73 -0.14 9.95 -6.40
N HIS A 74 0.74 9.87 -7.39
CA HIS A 74 1.60 10.95 -7.82
C HIS A 74 0.92 11.97 -8.76
N TYR A 75 1.43 13.18 -8.79
CA TYR A 75 1.01 14.24 -9.72
C TYR A 75 1.76 14.12 -11.05
N GLY A 76 1.06 13.78 -12.12
CA GLY A 76 1.64 13.53 -13.44
C GLY A 76 2.41 14.73 -14.06
N ARG A 77 2.07 15.97 -13.69
CA ARG A 77 2.72 17.19 -14.18
C ARG A 77 4.06 17.49 -13.51
N LEU A 78 4.27 16.96 -12.30
CA LEU A 78 5.50 17.09 -11.56
C LEU A 78 6.50 16.03 -12.00
N THR A 79 7.79 16.28 -11.85
CA THR A 79 8.83 15.28 -12.00
C THR A 79 8.77 14.26 -10.87
N ALA A 80 9.52 13.15 -10.97
CA ALA A 80 9.59 12.17 -9.89
C ALA A 80 10.11 12.81 -8.59
N LEU A 81 11.18 13.60 -8.68
CA LEU A 81 11.76 14.25 -7.50
C LEU A 81 10.86 15.37 -6.95
N GLU A 82 10.19 16.14 -7.78
CA GLU A 82 9.21 17.15 -7.34
C GLU A 82 8.03 16.50 -6.60
N ASN A 83 7.55 15.34 -7.04
CA ASN A 83 6.54 14.57 -6.30
C ASN A 83 7.06 14.19 -4.91
N LEU A 84 8.25 13.57 -4.82
CA LEU A 84 8.82 13.18 -3.54
C LEU A 84 9.01 14.37 -2.61
N ARG A 85 9.53 15.50 -3.09
CA ARG A 85 9.72 16.71 -2.28
C ARG A 85 8.41 17.35 -1.83
N LEU A 86 7.38 17.34 -2.69
CA LEU A 86 6.05 17.82 -2.32
C LEU A 86 5.47 17.00 -1.17
N PHE A 87 5.48 15.67 -1.30
CA PHE A 87 4.97 14.78 -0.27
C PHE A 87 5.84 14.82 1.00
N ALA A 88 7.16 14.96 0.89
CA ALA A 88 8.03 15.14 2.04
C ALA A 88 7.65 16.39 2.85
N ALA A 89 7.33 17.50 2.17
CA ALA A 89 6.85 18.71 2.82
C ALA A 89 5.48 18.50 3.50
N LEU A 90 4.53 17.79 2.86
CA LEU A 90 3.23 17.49 3.43
C LEU A 90 3.34 16.59 4.67
N GLU A 91 4.20 15.58 4.62
CA GLU A 91 4.47 14.64 5.71
C GLU A 91 5.42 15.22 6.79
N ARG A 92 5.93 16.43 6.58
CA ARG A 92 6.89 17.11 7.48
C ARG A 92 8.15 16.29 7.73
N VAL A 93 8.64 15.61 6.71
CA VAL A 93 9.93 14.91 6.73
C VAL A 93 11.01 15.76 6.04
N PRO A 94 12.30 15.57 6.39
CA PRO A 94 13.38 16.34 5.78
C PRO A 94 13.42 16.16 4.25
N PRO A 95 13.71 17.24 3.48
CA PRO A 95 13.80 17.14 2.01
C PRO A 95 14.86 16.14 1.53
N THR A 96 15.92 15.93 2.31
CA THR A 96 16.97 14.93 2.04
C THR A 96 16.41 13.53 1.88
N ARG A 97 15.31 13.22 2.59
CA ARG A 97 14.64 11.93 2.45
C ARG A 97 14.06 11.69 1.05
N ALA A 98 13.62 12.75 0.39
CA ALA A 98 13.14 12.67 -1.01
C ALA A 98 14.31 12.35 -1.96
N ASP A 99 15.47 12.97 -1.75
CA ASP A 99 16.67 12.74 -2.56
C ASP A 99 17.22 11.32 -2.35
N GLU A 100 17.25 10.82 -1.11
CA GLU A 100 17.63 9.45 -0.76
C GLU A 100 16.72 8.43 -1.47
N LEU A 101 15.39 8.56 -1.33
CA LEU A 101 14.45 7.65 -1.96
C LEU A 101 14.50 7.72 -3.49
N ALA A 102 14.72 8.90 -4.08
CA ALA A 102 14.91 9.01 -5.52
C ALA A 102 16.11 8.19 -6.00
N ALA A 103 17.22 8.20 -5.22
CA ALA A 103 18.42 7.43 -5.52
C ALA A 103 18.20 5.92 -5.25
N ASP A 104 17.67 5.54 -4.08
CA ASP A 104 17.44 4.15 -3.69
C ASP A 104 16.51 3.41 -4.69
N PHE A 105 15.53 4.12 -5.21
CA PHE A 105 14.58 3.60 -6.19
C PHE A 105 15.04 3.81 -7.65
N GLU A 106 16.25 4.34 -7.89
CA GLU A 106 16.79 4.63 -9.21
C GLU A 106 15.77 5.37 -10.11
N LEU A 107 15.09 6.35 -9.53
CA LEU A 107 14.06 7.10 -10.26
C LEU A 107 14.71 8.10 -11.22
N PRO A 108 14.19 8.26 -12.46
CA PRO A 108 14.61 9.33 -13.35
C PRO A 108 14.07 10.68 -12.81
N ALA A 109 14.83 11.26 -11.89
CA ALA A 109 14.44 12.36 -10.99
C ALA A 109 13.81 13.56 -11.72
N ASP A 110 14.36 13.94 -12.87
CA ASP A 110 13.94 15.10 -13.66
C ASP A 110 12.86 14.79 -14.70
N THR A 111 12.41 13.52 -14.78
CA THR A 111 11.38 13.12 -15.72
C THR A 111 9.98 13.32 -15.10
N ARG A 112 9.07 13.96 -15.86
CA ARG A 112 7.67 14.10 -15.43
C ARG A 112 7.03 12.74 -15.19
N ALA A 113 6.26 12.62 -14.11
CA ALA A 113 5.62 11.37 -13.74
C ALA A 113 4.68 10.81 -14.81
N SER A 114 4.02 11.69 -15.59
CA SER A 114 3.21 11.29 -16.75
C SER A 114 4.02 10.62 -17.87
N SER A 115 5.32 10.91 -17.97
CA SER A 115 6.23 10.39 -19.01
C SER A 115 7.05 9.17 -18.53
N LEU A 116 6.91 8.79 -17.27
CA LEU A 116 7.57 7.61 -16.72
C LEU A 116 7.01 6.32 -17.34
N SER A 117 7.84 5.28 -17.45
CA SER A 117 7.36 3.92 -17.69
C SER A 117 6.43 3.44 -16.57
N VAL A 118 5.63 2.42 -16.82
CA VAL A 118 4.74 1.83 -15.80
C VAL A 118 5.54 1.42 -14.56
N GLY A 119 6.68 0.73 -14.73
CA GLY A 119 7.53 0.33 -13.61
C GLY A 119 8.13 1.51 -12.83
N ASN A 120 8.52 2.60 -13.53
CA ASN A 120 9.03 3.79 -12.84
C ASN A 120 7.93 4.53 -12.07
N ARG A 121 6.69 4.56 -12.58
CA ARG A 121 5.55 5.08 -11.84
C ARG A 121 5.28 4.27 -10.58
N GLN A 122 5.29 2.94 -10.71
CA GLN A 122 5.10 2.06 -9.55
C GLN A 122 6.21 2.25 -8.50
N ARG A 123 7.47 2.35 -8.93
CA ARG A 123 8.58 2.66 -8.02
C ARG A 123 8.40 4.02 -7.33
N LEU A 124 7.93 5.04 -8.05
CA LEU A 124 7.61 6.33 -7.47
C LEU A 124 6.50 6.22 -6.41
N ASP A 125 5.41 5.50 -6.70
CA ASP A 125 4.30 5.34 -5.75
C ASP A 125 4.74 4.60 -4.47
N VAL A 126 5.59 3.57 -4.60
CA VAL A 126 6.18 2.88 -3.43
C VAL A 126 7.13 3.81 -2.65
N ALA A 127 7.98 4.57 -3.35
CA ALA A 127 8.87 5.54 -2.70
C ALA A 127 8.08 6.62 -1.94
N LEU A 128 6.97 7.12 -2.50
CA LEU A 128 6.06 8.06 -1.84
C LEU A 128 5.46 7.46 -0.57
N ALA A 129 5.02 6.21 -0.59
CA ALA A 129 4.46 5.53 0.57
C ALA A 129 5.50 5.32 1.70
N LEU A 130 6.79 5.25 1.36
CA LEU A 130 7.89 5.05 2.32
C LEU A 130 8.50 6.36 2.86
N LEU A 131 8.10 7.53 2.35
CA LEU A 131 8.66 8.83 2.73
C LEU A 131 8.67 9.04 4.24
N ALA A 132 7.55 8.78 4.89
CA ALA A 132 7.38 9.01 6.32
C ALA A 132 7.88 7.85 7.20
N ALA A 133 8.63 6.89 6.65
CA ALA A 133 9.06 5.67 7.35
C ALA A 133 7.88 5.01 8.10
N PRO A 134 6.87 4.51 7.38
CA PRO A 134 5.64 4.01 7.98
C PRO A 134 5.89 2.73 8.80
N GLN A 135 5.12 2.55 9.87
CA GLN A 135 5.08 1.29 10.63
C GLN A 135 4.18 0.24 9.97
N VAL A 136 3.25 0.67 9.14
CA VAL A 136 2.38 -0.21 8.35
C VAL A 136 2.42 0.23 6.91
N LEU A 137 2.66 -0.72 5.99
CA LEU A 137 2.65 -0.50 4.55
C LEU A 137 1.50 -1.29 3.92
N LEU A 138 0.61 -0.59 3.23
CA LEU A 138 -0.55 -1.16 2.53
C LEU A 138 -0.31 -1.07 1.02
N LEU A 139 -0.36 -2.20 0.33
CA LEU A 139 -0.10 -2.30 -1.11
C LEU A 139 -1.33 -2.87 -1.83
N ASP A 140 -1.91 -2.10 -2.76
CA ASP A 140 -3.08 -2.52 -3.53
C ASP A 140 -2.66 -2.86 -4.97
N GLU A 141 -2.64 -4.16 -5.31
CA GLU A 141 -2.21 -4.70 -6.60
C GLU A 141 -0.84 -4.17 -7.07
N PRO A 142 0.21 -4.19 -6.22
CA PRO A 142 1.45 -3.46 -6.47
C PRO A 142 2.27 -4.00 -7.65
N THR A 143 1.97 -5.20 -8.13
CA THR A 143 2.76 -5.90 -9.17
C THR A 143 2.00 -6.15 -10.47
N SER A 144 0.72 -5.77 -10.57
CA SER A 144 -0.18 -6.14 -11.67
C SER A 144 0.29 -5.75 -13.08
N SER A 145 1.25 -4.81 -13.19
CA SER A 145 1.76 -4.32 -14.49
C SER A 145 3.29 -4.33 -14.55
N LEU A 146 3.93 -5.10 -13.69
CA LEU A 146 5.38 -5.16 -13.57
C LEU A 146 5.95 -6.43 -14.22
N ASP A 147 7.16 -6.31 -14.78
CA ASP A 147 7.96 -7.48 -15.17
C ASP A 147 8.50 -8.24 -13.93
N PRO A 148 8.98 -9.48 -14.09
CA PRO A 148 9.42 -10.30 -12.96
C PRO A 148 10.49 -9.64 -12.08
N ALA A 149 11.48 -8.95 -12.66
CA ALA A 149 12.54 -8.30 -11.90
C ALA A 149 12.02 -7.11 -11.07
N GLN A 150 11.06 -6.38 -11.62
CA GLN A 150 10.41 -5.27 -10.90
C GLN A 150 9.51 -5.77 -9.76
N ARG A 151 8.80 -6.91 -9.96
CA ARG A 151 8.01 -7.56 -8.90
C ARG A 151 8.89 -7.97 -7.72
N GLU A 152 10.00 -8.63 -8.00
CA GLU A 152 10.95 -9.07 -6.98
C GLU A 152 11.44 -7.89 -6.13
N ARG A 153 11.74 -6.74 -6.73
CA ARG A 153 12.10 -5.51 -6.00
C ARG A 153 10.99 -5.05 -5.04
N VAL A 154 9.72 -5.06 -5.48
CA VAL A 154 8.58 -4.70 -4.60
C VAL A 154 8.49 -5.65 -3.42
N TRP A 155 8.67 -6.95 -3.65
CA TRP A 155 8.64 -7.96 -2.60
C TRP A 155 9.81 -7.84 -1.60
N HIS A 156 11.02 -7.53 -2.09
CA HIS A 156 12.15 -7.22 -1.21
C HIS A 156 11.87 -6.02 -0.30
N ILE A 157 11.26 -4.97 -0.84
CA ILE A 157 10.88 -3.80 -0.03
C ILE A 157 9.82 -4.18 1.02
N ALA A 158 8.80 -4.94 0.64
CA ALA A 158 7.78 -5.41 1.56
C ALA A 158 8.40 -6.22 2.72
N ARG A 159 9.29 -7.15 2.39
CA ARG A 159 9.99 -7.96 3.40
C ARG A 159 10.91 -7.11 4.28
N ALA A 160 11.68 -6.16 3.72
CA ALA A 160 12.53 -5.27 4.49
C ALA A 160 11.75 -4.39 5.49
N VAL A 161 10.55 -3.92 5.11
CA VAL A 161 9.66 -3.20 6.04
C VAL A 161 9.23 -4.11 7.19
N ALA A 162 8.83 -5.35 6.92
CA ALA A 162 8.46 -6.31 7.96
C ALA A 162 9.66 -6.63 8.87
N GLU A 163 10.83 -6.96 8.31
CA GLU A 163 12.05 -7.27 9.06
C GLU A 163 12.52 -6.13 9.96
N SER A 164 12.24 -4.89 9.58
CA SER A 164 12.49 -3.71 10.44
C SER A 164 11.48 -3.54 11.59
N GLY A 165 10.57 -4.49 11.76
CA GLY A 165 9.53 -4.48 12.79
C GLY A 165 8.22 -3.82 12.36
N GLY A 166 8.11 -3.39 11.11
CA GLY A 166 6.86 -2.92 10.49
C GLY A 166 5.91 -4.08 10.15
N ALA A 167 4.74 -3.76 9.61
CA ALA A 167 3.80 -4.72 9.06
C ALA A 167 3.43 -4.36 7.62
N VAL A 168 3.20 -5.35 6.77
CA VAL A 168 2.80 -5.14 5.39
C VAL A 168 1.52 -5.91 5.09
N LEU A 169 0.56 -5.26 4.44
CA LEU A 169 -0.63 -5.92 3.89
C LEU A 169 -0.64 -5.72 2.38
N VAL A 170 -0.62 -6.82 1.65
CA VAL A 170 -0.63 -6.83 0.18
C VAL A 170 -1.96 -7.37 -0.31
N ALA A 171 -2.75 -6.54 -0.98
CA ALA A 171 -3.93 -7.00 -1.70
C ALA A 171 -3.55 -7.40 -3.13
N THR A 172 -3.90 -8.60 -3.52
CA THR A 172 -3.68 -9.11 -4.89
C THR A 172 -4.72 -10.18 -5.25
N HIS A 173 -4.91 -10.38 -6.55
CA HIS A 173 -5.62 -11.53 -7.10
C HIS A 173 -4.66 -12.60 -7.64
N HIS A 174 -3.34 -12.35 -7.61
CA HIS A 174 -2.26 -13.26 -7.99
C HIS A 174 -1.58 -13.81 -6.74
N TRP A 175 -2.28 -14.66 -6.00
CA TRP A 175 -1.79 -15.17 -4.71
C TRP A 175 -0.51 -16.01 -4.85
N GLU A 176 -0.28 -16.65 -6.01
CA GLU A 176 0.92 -17.45 -6.28
C GLU A 176 2.21 -16.61 -6.17
N GLU A 177 2.14 -15.30 -6.43
CA GLU A 177 3.28 -14.39 -6.30
C GLU A 177 3.69 -14.15 -4.85
N LEU A 178 2.83 -14.46 -3.89
CA LEU A 178 3.05 -14.28 -2.45
C LEU A 178 3.42 -15.58 -1.74
N GLU A 179 3.47 -16.71 -2.48
CA GLU A 179 3.88 -17.98 -1.92
C GLU A 179 5.34 -17.91 -1.41
N GLY A 180 5.55 -18.22 -0.14
CA GLY A 180 6.85 -18.10 0.52
C GLY A 180 7.24 -16.67 0.93
N LEU A 181 6.46 -15.65 0.56
CA LEU A 181 6.66 -14.26 0.99
C LEU A 181 5.71 -13.87 2.13
N ALA A 182 4.44 -14.23 2.04
CA ALA A 182 3.45 -13.92 3.05
C ALA A 182 3.53 -14.89 4.24
N ASP A 183 3.49 -14.34 5.45
CA ASP A 183 3.47 -15.12 6.69
C ASP A 183 2.07 -15.68 6.98
N ARG A 184 1.02 -15.03 6.47
CA ARG A 184 -0.37 -15.51 6.48
C ARG A 184 -1.20 -14.89 5.36
N THR A 185 -2.31 -15.55 5.05
CA THR A 185 -3.24 -15.13 4.01
C THR A 185 -4.62 -14.90 4.61
N LEU A 186 -5.27 -13.83 4.17
CA LEU A 186 -6.66 -13.49 4.43
C LEU A 186 -7.40 -13.59 3.10
N GLU A 187 -8.52 -14.27 3.05
CA GLU A 187 -9.32 -14.36 1.85
C GLU A 187 -10.55 -13.45 1.96
N LEU A 188 -10.79 -12.62 0.95
CA LEU A 188 -11.95 -11.74 0.88
C LEU A 188 -12.82 -12.11 -0.32
N VAL A 189 -14.05 -12.55 -0.05
CA VAL A 189 -15.02 -12.93 -1.07
C VAL A 189 -16.35 -12.23 -0.78
N ASP A 190 -16.91 -11.54 -1.78
CA ASP A 190 -18.20 -10.83 -1.67
C ASP A 190 -18.31 -9.92 -0.44
N GLY A 191 -17.21 -9.22 -0.10
CA GLY A 191 -17.13 -8.32 1.04
C GLY A 191 -16.94 -9.01 2.39
N ARG A 192 -16.75 -10.33 2.44
CA ARG A 192 -16.56 -11.12 3.67
C ARG A 192 -15.15 -11.67 3.74
N LEU A 193 -14.52 -11.49 4.89
CA LEU A 193 -13.23 -12.07 5.21
C LEU A 193 -13.43 -13.48 5.78
N THR A 194 -12.65 -14.44 5.25
CA THR A 194 -12.64 -15.85 5.69
C THR A 194 -11.23 -16.27 6.09
#